data_a211bf8ff10ef9ba4e44fc19ffccd22f
#
_entry.id   a211bf8ff10ef9ba4e44fc19ffccd22f
#
_cell.length_a   1.000
_cell.length_b   1.000
_cell.length_c   1.000
_cell.angle_alpha   90.00
_cell.angle_beta   90.00
_cell.angle_gamma   90.00
#
_symmetry.space_group_name_H-M   'P 1'
#
loop_
_entity.id
_entity.type
_entity.pdbx_description
1 polymer ?
#
loop_
_entity_poly.entity_id
_entity_poly.type
_entity_poly.pdbx_seq_one_letter_code
_entity_poly.pdbx_strand_id
1 'polypeptide(L)'
;MTLTALTDWTNILNECIVSIPAVLTVPTPQNIGKLIVILNQLLAFAQAGFLNQQQQADLTSIIKNLITILTISPLNFIVLTNELQTLVNNLLSLINLFVIDNTTRQVQTQLIQNIILPLAQLGPTGATGLQGSTGATGLQGSTGATGLQG
;
A
#
# COMPACT_ATOMS: atom_id res chain seq x y z
N MET A 1 -10.58 -21.95 4.94
CA MET A 1 -9.39 -21.78 4.05
C MET A 1 -8.55 -23.03 4.12
N THR A 2 -8.12 -23.54 2.98
CA THR A 2 -7.24 -24.73 2.93
C THR A 2 -5.81 -24.35 3.32
N LEU A 3 -4.99 -25.34 3.68
CA LEU A 3 -3.58 -25.12 3.97
C LEU A 3 -2.83 -24.56 2.75
N THR A 4 -3.14 -25.08 1.55
CA THR A 4 -2.55 -24.58 0.31
C THR A 4 -2.89 -23.10 0.08
N ALA A 5 -4.16 -22.73 0.26
CA ALA A 5 -4.59 -21.35 0.09
C ALA A 5 -3.91 -20.42 1.11
N LEU A 6 -3.74 -20.88 2.35
CA LEU A 6 -3.06 -20.10 3.38
C LEU A 6 -1.57 -19.93 3.04
N THR A 7 -0.94 -20.95 2.48
CA THR A 7 0.45 -20.90 2.02
C THR A 7 0.59 -19.88 0.87
N ASP A 8 -0.31 -19.94 -0.11
CA ASP A 8 -0.32 -19.01 -1.23
C ASP A 8 -0.51 -17.58 -0.76
N TRP A 9 -1.45 -17.35 0.13
CA TRP A 9 -1.68 -16.05 0.75
C TRP A 9 -0.43 -15.52 1.45
N THR A 10 0.22 -16.37 2.25
CA THR A 10 1.43 -16.00 2.99
C THR A 10 2.57 -15.64 2.01
N ASN A 11 2.72 -16.40 0.94
CA ASN A 11 3.72 -16.12 -0.08
C ASN A 11 3.47 -14.78 -0.77
N ILE A 12 2.22 -14.47 -1.11
CA ILE A 12 1.86 -13.19 -1.70
C ILE A 12 2.21 -12.03 -0.76
N LEU A 13 1.90 -12.15 0.53
CA LEU A 13 2.26 -11.12 1.51
C LEU A 13 3.77 -10.92 1.61
N ASN A 14 4.54 -12.01 1.64
CA ASN A 14 5.99 -11.93 1.69
C ASN A 14 6.57 -11.25 0.45
N GLU A 15 6.03 -11.52 -0.71
CA GLU A 15 6.46 -10.86 -1.95
C GLU A 15 6.10 -9.38 -1.96
N CYS A 16 4.96 -9.01 -1.40
CA CYS A 16 4.59 -7.59 -1.24
C CYS A 16 5.58 -6.84 -0.36
N ILE A 17 6.03 -7.45 0.74
CA ILE A 17 7.01 -6.85 1.65
C ILE A 17 8.29 -6.44 0.92
N VAL A 18 8.70 -7.21 -0.07
CA VAL A 18 9.90 -6.93 -0.86
C VAL A 18 9.61 -5.99 -2.02
N SER A 19 8.51 -6.21 -2.73
CA SER A 19 8.24 -5.54 -4.01
C SER A 19 7.72 -4.12 -3.84
N ILE A 20 6.91 -3.86 -2.83
CA ILE A 20 6.35 -2.52 -2.61
C ILE A 20 7.45 -1.50 -2.30
N PRO A 21 8.36 -1.75 -1.34
CA PRO A 21 9.47 -0.81 -1.11
C PRO A 21 10.38 -0.65 -2.34
N ALA A 22 10.58 -1.72 -3.10
CA ALA A 22 11.40 -1.65 -4.31
C ALA A 22 10.83 -0.65 -5.33
N VAL A 23 9.52 -0.68 -5.56
CA VAL A 23 8.86 0.26 -6.49
C VAL A 23 8.90 1.68 -5.93
N LEU A 24 8.68 1.86 -4.62
CA LEU A 24 8.67 3.19 -4.02
C LEU A 24 10.06 3.83 -4.01
N THR A 25 11.11 3.02 -3.95
CA THR A 25 12.50 3.50 -3.92
C THR A 25 13.09 3.64 -5.31
N VAL A 26 12.90 2.63 -6.15
CA VAL A 26 13.47 2.56 -7.52
C VAL A 26 12.38 2.07 -8.47
N PRO A 27 11.55 2.96 -9.01
CA PRO A 27 10.39 2.59 -9.83
C PRO A 27 10.79 2.25 -11.28
N THR A 28 11.66 1.27 -11.43
CA THR A 28 12.05 0.77 -12.77
C THR A 28 10.93 -0.05 -13.38
N PRO A 29 10.91 -0.20 -14.72
CA PRO A 29 9.96 -1.09 -15.38
C PRO A 29 10.01 -2.51 -14.83
N GLN A 30 11.18 -3.00 -14.43
CA GLN A 30 11.36 -4.33 -13.85
C GLN A 30 10.67 -4.44 -12.49
N ASN A 31 10.89 -3.46 -11.59
CA ASN A 31 10.28 -3.46 -10.26
C ASN A 31 8.76 -3.29 -10.34
N ILE A 32 8.30 -2.41 -11.21
CA ILE A 32 6.85 -2.21 -11.46
C ILE A 32 6.25 -3.51 -12.00
N GLY A 33 6.91 -4.16 -12.96
CA GLY A 33 6.44 -5.42 -13.53
C GLY A 33 6.33 -6.53 -12.50
N LYS A 34 7.29 -6.62 -11.58
CA LYS A 34 7.23 -7.61 -10.49
C LYS A 34 6.03 -7.37 -9.58
N LEU A 35 5.78 -6.12 -9.23
CA LEU A 35 4.62 -5.80 -8.39
C LEU A 35 3.30 -6.14 -9.11
N ILE A 36 3.21 -5.85 -10.41
CA ILE A 36 2.03 -6.21 -11.20
C ILE A 36 1.79 -7.72 -11.19
N VAL A 37 2.85 -8.52 -11.31
CA VAL A 37 2.75 -10.01 -11.23
C VAL A 37 2.16 -10.42 -9.87
N ILE A 38 2.65 -9.83 -8.79
CA ILE A 38 2.16 -10.13 -7.44
C ILE A 38 0.69 -9.73 -7.29
N LEU A 39 0.32 -8.57 -7.82
CA LEU A 39 -1.07 -8.11 -7.79
C LEU A 39 -1.99 -9.05 -8.58
N ASN A 40 -1.52 -9.60 -9.69
CA ASN A 40 -2.28 -10.59 -10.45
C ASN A 40 -2.41 -11.92 -9.69
N GLN A 41 -1.39 -12.32 -8.93
CA GLN A 41 -1.49 -13.49 -8.04
C GLN A 41 -2.54 -13.26 -6.95
N LEU A 42 -2.56 -12.05 -6.37
CA LEU A 42 -3.56 -11.68 -5.38
C LEU A 42 -4.96 -11.65 -5.99
N LEU A 43 -5.10 -11.20 -7.23
CA LEU A 43 -6.37 -11.22 -7.96
C LEU A 43 -6.86 -12.66 -8.16
N ALA A 44 -5.97 -13.57 -8.54
CA ALA A 44 -6.31 -14.98 -8.69
C ALA A 44 -6.78 -15.58 -7.35
N PHE A 45 -6.12 -15.22 -6.25
CA PHE A 45 -6.54 -15.63 -4.91
C PHE A 45 -7.95 -15.10 -4.60
N ALA A 46 -8.22 -13.83 -4.92
CA ALA A 46 -9.53 -13.23 -4.68
C ALA A 46 -10.64 -13.98 -5.42
N GLN A 47 -10.33 -14.54 -6.58
CA GLN A 47 -11.30 -15.26 -7.44
C GLN A 47 -11.37 -16.75 -7.15
N ALA A 48 -10.56 -17.26 -6.22
CA ALA A 48 -10.47 -18.70 -5.96
C ALA A 48 -11.62 -19.27 -5.10
N GLY A 49 -12.50 -18.42 -4.59
CA GLY A 49 -13.69 -18.87 -3.87
C GLY A 49 -13.60 -18.81 -2.34
N PHE A 50 -12.53 -18.22 -1.77
CA PHE A 50 -12.36 -18.09 -0.33
C PHE A 50 -13.04 -16.82 0.23
N LEU A 51 -13.37 -15.87 -0.62
CA LEU A 51 -13.98 -14.60 -0.26
C LEU A 51 -15.45 -14.61 -0.67
N ASN A 52 -16.27 -13.88 0.09
CA ASN A 52 -17.65 -13.66 -0.34
C ASN A 52 -17.67 -12.67 -1.51
N GLN A 53 -18.85 -12.50 -2.10
CA GLN A 53 -18.99 -11.69 -3.32
C GLN A 53 -18.55 -10.23 -3.12
N GLN A 54 -18.89 -9.64 -1.97
CA GLN A 54 -18.51 -8.26 -1.68
C GLN A 54 -17.01 -8.11 -1.45
N GLN A 55 -16.41 -9.02 -0.68
CA GLN A 55 -14.97 -9.02 -0.43
C GLN A 55 -14.18 -9.20 -1.73
N GLN A 56 -14.64 -10.10 -2.58
CA GLN A 56 -14.03 -10.32 -3.89
C GLN A 56 -14.11 -9.07 -4.77
N ALA A 57 -15.27 -8.42 -4.81
CA ALA A 57 -15.47 -7.21 -5.59
C ALA A 57 -14.58 -6.07 -5.11
N ASP A 58 -14.50 -5.86 -3.80
CA ASP A 58 -13.70 -4.80 -3.20
C ASP A 58 -12.20 -5.01 -3.50
N LEU A 59 -11.69 -6.20 -3.24
CA LEU A 59 -10.28 -6.50 -3.48
C LEU A 59 -9.93 -6.42 -4.97
N THR A 60 -10.80 -6.94 -5.84
CA THR A 60 -10.62 -6.87 -7.29
C THR A 60 -10.52 -5.42 -7.77
N SER A 61 -11.39 -4.56 -7.28
CA SER A 61 -11.40 -3.14 -7.63
C SER A 61 -10.09 -2.45 -7.24
N ILE A 62 -9.62 -2.69 -6.00
CA ILE A 62 -8.38 -2.12 -5.50
C ILE A 62 -7.19 -2.58 -6.36
N ILE A 63 -7.12 -3.88 -6.66
CA ILE A 63 -6.03 -4.44 -7.47
C ILE A 63 -6.01 -3.84 -8.88
N LYS A 64 -7.17 -3.74 -9.52
CA LYS A 64 -7.26 -3.15 -10.86
C LYS A 64 -6.87 -1.68 -10.87
N ASN A 65 -7.26 -0.93 -9.85
CA ASN A 65 -6.83 0.46 -9.70
C ASN A 65 -5.31 0.56 -9.57
N LEU A 66 -4.71 -0.30 -8.75
CA LEU A 66 -3.25 -0.32 -8.58
C LEU A 66 -2.52 -0.64 -9.88
N ILE A 67 -2.98 -1.63 -10.62
CA ILE A 67 -2.38 -1.99 -11.90
C ILE A 67 -2.48 -0.82 -12.88
N THR A 68 -3.62 -0.15 -12.93
CA THR A 68 -3.80 1.04 -13.77
C THR A 68 -2.81 2.14 -13.38
N ILE A 69 -2.67 2.44 -12.09
CA ILE A 69 -1.73 3.45 -11.59
C ILE A 69 -0.28 3.09 -12.00
N LEU A 70 0.09 1.82 -11.86
CA LEU A 70 1.44 1.34 -12.15
C LEU A 70 1.76 1.33 -13.65
N THR A 71 0.76 1.32 -14.52
CA THR A 71 0.95 1.32 -15.98
C THR A 71 0.94 2.70 -16.60
N ILE A 72 0.61 3.74 -15.84
CA ILE A 72 0.60 5.12 -16.32
C ILE A 72 1.96 5.76 -16.05
N SER A 73 2.52 6.41 -17.06
CA SER A 73 3.80 7.10 -16.97
C SER A 73 3.59 8.61 -17.19
N PRO A 74 4.16 9.47 -16.34
CA PRO A 74 5.01 9.15 -15.17
C PRO A 74 4.18 8.61 -14.00
N LEU A 75 4.84 7.82 -13.15
CA LEU A 75 4.22 7.23 -11.97
C LEU A 75 3.85 8.32 -10.95
N ASN A 76 2.58 8.33 -10.55
CA ASN A 76 2.10 9.26 -9.51
C ASN A 76 2.24 8.58 -8.14
N PHE A 77 3.29 8.93 -7.40
CA PHE A 77 3.57 8.32 -6.10
C PHE A 77 2.50 8.59 -5.05
N ILE A 78 1.87 9.77 -5.07
CA ILE A 78 0.82 10.11 -4.11
C ILE A 78 -0.39 9.19 -4.32
N VAL A 79 -0.83 9.06 -5.56
CA VAL A 79 -1.97 8.20 -5.91
C VAL A 79 -1.63 6.73 -5.63
N LEU A 80 -0.42 6.30 -5.98
CA LEU A 80 0.05 4.94 -5.72
C LEU A 80 0.06 4.63 -4.23
N THR A 81 0.64 5.50 -3.42
CA THR A 81 0.75 5.31 -1.97
C THR A 81 -0.63 5.24 -1.32
N ASN A 82 -1.54 6.11 -1.73
CA ASN A 82 -2.91 6.11 -1.21
C ASN A 82 -3.63 4.81 -1.54
N GLU A 83 -3.48 4.31 -2.76
CA GLU A 83 -4.14 3.07 -3.16
C GLU A 83 -3.49 1.84 -2.50
N LEU A 84 -2.17 1.85 -2.31
CA LEU A 84 -1.48 0.80 -1.55
C LEU A 84 -1.96 0.79 -0.10
N GLN A 85 -2.18 1.95 0.50
CA GLN A 85 -2.73 2.04 1.85
C GLN A 85 -4.14 1.43 1.91
N THR A 86 -4.96 1.69 0.90
CA THR A 86 -6.29 1.10 0.77
C THR A 86 -6.19 -0.42 0.67
N LEU A 87 -5.26 -0.92 -0.13
CA LEU A 87 -5.01 -2.38 -0.25
C LEU A 87 -4.66 -2.98 1.10
N VAL A 88 -3.70 -2.39 1.81
CA VAL A 88 -3.22 -2.90 3.09
C VAL A 88 -4.34 -2.94 4.13
N ASN A 89 -5.15 -1.90 4.20
CA ASN A 89 -6.30 -1.86 5.10
C ASN A 89 -7.32 -2.95 4.76
N ASN A 90 -7.55 -3.19 3.48
CA ASN A 90 -8.44 -4.25 3.02
C ASN A 90 -7.89 -5.64 3.38
N LEU A 91 -6.59 -5.88 3.17
CA LEU A 91 -5.95 -7.15 3.52
C LEU A 91 -6.03 -7.42 5.02
N LEU A 92 -5.82 -6.40 5.84
CA LEU A 92 -5.92 -6.54 7.30
C LEU A 92 -7.34 -6.90 7.72
N SER A 93 -8.33 -6.29 7.10
CA SER A 93 -9.75 -6.61 7.33
C SER A 93 -10.06 -8.06 6.96
N LEU A 94 -9.53 -8.54 5.83
CA LEU A 94 -9.75 -9.91 5.39
C LEU A 94 -9.15 -10.93 6.35
N ILE A 95 -7.97 -10.68 6.89
CA ILE A 95 -7.34 -11.58 7.86
C ILE A 95 -8.22 -11.80 9.08
N ASN A 96 -8.89 -10.74 9.54
CA ASN A 96 -9.78 -10.84 10.69
C ASN A 96 -11.01 -11.69 10.41
N LEU A 97 -11.35 -11.90 9.13
CA LEU A 97 -12.50 -12.72 8.74
C LEU A 97 -12.10 -14.16 8.40
N PHE A 98 -10.83 -14.46 8.23
CA PHE A 98 -10.38 -15.82 7.92
C PHE A 98 -10.54 -16.73 9.12
N VAL A 99 -10.96 -17.97 8.85
CA VAL A 99 -11.04 -19.03 9.87
C VAL A 99 -9.65 -19.67 9.99
N ILE A 100 -8.82 -19.09 10.83
CA ILE A 100 -7.44 -19.53 11.09
C ILE A 100 -7.19 -19.43 12.59
N ASP A 101 -6.18 -20.17 13.08
CA ASP A 101 -5.83 -20.11 14.50
C ASP A 101 -5.18 -18.76 14.86
N ASN A 102 -5.13 -18.45 16.15
CA ASN A 102 -4.66 -17.16 16.63
C ASN A 102 -3.18 -16.92 16.30
N THR A 103 -2.34 -17.96 16.39
CA THR A 103 -0.92 -17.84 16.08
C THR A 103 -0.72 -17.48 14.61
N THR A 104 -1.40 -18.17 13.72
CA THR A 104 -1.38 -17.87 12.28
C THR A 104 -1.87 -16.46 12.01
N ARG A 105 -2.97 -16.05 12.66
CA ARG A 105 -3.51 -14.70 12.52
C ARG A 105 -2.50 -13.64 12.92
N GLN A 106 -1.78 -13.85 14.03
CA GLN A 106 -0.74 -12.92 14.48
C GLN A 106 0.39 -12.81 13.47
N VAL A 107 0.84 -13.93 12.91
CA VAL A 107 1.88 -13.94 11.88
C VAL A 107 1.42 -13.16 10.65
N GLN A 108 0.20 -13.41 10.17
CA GLN A 108 -0.35 -12.72 9.01
C GLN A 108 -0.48 -11.21 9.26
N THR A 109 -0.96 -10.83 10.44
CA THR A 109 -1.08 -9.44 10.83
C THR A 109 0.29 -8.76 10.84
N GLN A 110 1.30 -9.43 11.38
CA GLN A 110 2.66 -8.90 11.41
C GLN A 110 3.23 -8.71 9.99
N LEU A 111 2.96 -9.65 9.09
CA LEU A 111 3.38 -9.51 7.68
C LEU A 111 2.77 -8.26 7.04
N ILE A 112 1.49 -8.01 7.27
CA ILE A 112 0.82 -6.82 6.72
C ILE A 112 1.39 -5.55 7.36
N GLN A 113 1.67 -5.55 8.65
CA GLN A 113 2.29 -4.40 9.31
C GLN A 113 3.69 -4.12 8.74
N ASN A 114 4.41 -5.13 8.33
CA ASN A 114 5.70 -4.97 7.67
C ASN A 114 5.56 -4.32 6.28
N ILE A 115 4.39 -4.38 5.66
CA ILE A 115 4.10 -3.63 4.42
C ILE A 115 3.76 -2.17 4.76
N ILE A 116 3.03 -1.94 5.84
CA ILE A 116 2.62 -0.58 6.26
C ILE A 116 3.85 0.29 6.56
N LEU A 117 4.85 -0.26 7.21
CA LEU A 117 6.03 0.51 7.64
C LEU A 117 6.78 1.16 6.47
N PRO A 118 7.12 0.45 5.38
CA PRO A 118 7.71 1.09 4.22
C PRO A 118 6.82 2.14 3.57
N LEU A 119 5.50 1.95 3.56
CA LEU A 119 4.58 2.95 3.03
C LEU A 119 4.67 4.27 3.79
N ALA A 120 4.81 4.19 5.12
CA ALA A 120 4.94 5.38 5.95
C ALA A 120 6.29 6.08 5.78
N GLN A 121 7.35 5.31 5.48
CA GLN A 121 8.72 5.82 5.41
C GLN A 121 9.16 6.21 4.00
N LEU A 122 8.73 5.49 2.98
CA LEU A 122 9.19 5.64 1.61
C LEU A 122 8.17 6.31 0.70
N GLY A 123 6.90 6.28 1.08
CA GLY A 123 5.88 7.00 0.36
C GLY A 123 6.09 8.52 0.47
N PRO A 124 5.61 9.31 -0.49
CA PRO A 124 5.66 10.75 -0.36
C PRO A 124 4.94 11.14 0.91
N THR A 125 5.64 11.84 1.78
CA THR A 125 4.97 12.42 2.92
C THR A 125 3.96 13.38 2.34
N GLY A 126 2.76 13.12 2.68
CA GLY A 126 1.70 14.02 2.33
C GLY A 126 2.24 15.37 2.63
N ALA A 127 2.03 16.14 1.80
CA ALA A 127 2.54 17.42 1.97
C ALA A 127 2.69 17.76 3.44
N THR A 128 2.89 17.14 4.10
CA THR A 128 3.09 17.46 5.38
C THR A 128 4.06 18.31 5.59
N GLY A 129 3.66 18.00 5.10
CA GLY A 129 4.35 18.42 5.12
C GLY A 129 4.46 19.12 4.89
N LEU A 130 3.99 19.53 5.12
CA LEU A 130 4.55 20.08 4.90
C LEU A 130 4.72 20.84 5.14
N GLN A 131 4.79 21.02 5.40
CA GLN A 131 5.50 21.61 5.56
C GLN A 131 5.78 22.25 5.66
N GLY A 132 5.45 22.54 5.74
CA GLY A 132 6.21 23.08 5.79
C GLY A 132 6.23 23.96 5.65
N SER A 133 5.98 24.42 5.73
CA SER A 133 6.63 25.24 5.60
C SER A 133 6.61 26.10 5.80
N THR A 134 6.38 26.36 5.81
CA THR A 134 7.00 27.09 5.92
C THR A 134 7.10 27.82 6.15
N GLY A 135 6.79 28.11 5.93
CA GLY A 135 7.49 28.61 6.11
C GLY A 135 7.33 29.34 6.12
N ALA A 136 7.05 29.96 6.14
CA ALA A 136 7.52 30.54 6.15
C ALA A 136 7.37 31.20 6.31
N THR A 137 6.93 31.74 6.35
CA THR A 137 7.34 32.22 6.43
C THR A 137 7.46 32.79 6.72
N GLY A 138 7.14 33.13 6.35
CA GLY A 138 7.74 33.37 6.69
C GLY A 138 7.53 33.96 6.72
N LEU A 139 7.35 34.57 6.78
CA LEU A 139 7.56 34.94 6.87
C LEU A 139 7.52 35.59 7.10
N GLN A 140 7.40 35.89 6.97
CA GLN A 140 7.60 36.24 7.10
C GLN A 140 7.74 36.74 7.47
N GLY A 141 7.09 37.58 7.20
CA GLY A 141 7.59 37.79 7.55
C GLY A 141 7.31 38.51 7.86
N SER A 142 7.28 39.11 7.75
CA SER A 142 7.63 39.54 8.04
C SER A 142 7.30 40.13 8.46
N THR A 143 7.15 40.43 8.22
CA THR A 143 7.33 40.63 8.51
C THR A 143 7.07 41.17 9.03
N GLY A 144 6.56 42.03 8.80
CA GLY A 144 6.94 41.94 9.19
C GLY A 144 6.50 42.37 9.70
N ALA A 145 6.43 42.78 9.39
CA ALA A 145 6.71 42.72 9.75
C ALA A 145 6.30 42.81 10.22
N THR A 146 6.22 42.93 9.89
CA THR A 146 6.39 42.55 10.07
C THR A 146 6.07 42.32 10.50
N GLY A 147 5.61 42.90 10.18
CA GLY A 147 5.96 42.07 10.42
C GLY A 147 5.55 41.79 10.69
N LEU A 148 5.62 41.66 10.76
CA LEU A 148 5.94 40.97 10.74
C LEU A 148 5.96 40.39 10.69
N GLN A 149 5.80 40.18 10.40
CA GLN A 149 6.27 39.40 10.07
C GLN A 149 6.60 38.63 9.91
N GLY A 150 5.78 38.48 9.54
CA GLY A 150 6.65 37.74 9.27
C GLY A 150 7.02 37.50 9.24
#